data_147d0e67613e3c88b9c8b3f02854b215
#
_entry.id   147d0e67613e3c88b9c8b3f02854b215
#
_cell.length_a   1.000
_cell.length_b   1.000
_cell.length_c   1.000
_cell.angle_alpha   90.00
_cell.angle_beta   90.00
_cell.angle_gamma   90.00
#
_symmetry.space_group_name_H-M   'P 1'
#
loop_
_entity.id
_entity.type
_entity.pdbx_description
1 polymer ?
#
loop_
_entity_poly.entity_id
_entity_poly.type
_entity_poly.pdbx_seq_one_letter_code
_entity_poly.pdbx_strand_id
1 'polypeptide(L)'
;MYALIDKHQNPREIYTQYLIQNGEPDAQQLAKEMEKKFWADLQERLDEVKQNPLPYKYQTPELVWKSMRKATEEDFEQSPVTAVPQEQIQQMFGKLMSWPAEFKPFKKVEKLLQDKTKLLETEQKIDWATAELLAYGSILMEGNIVRISGQDVQRGTFSHRHAILRDENTNK
;
A
#
# COMPACT_ATOMS: atom_id res chain seq x y z
N MET A 1 -8.26 -22.27 -19.23
CA MET A 1 -8.72 -20.97 -18.74
C MET A 1 -8.16 -19.85 -19.62
N TYR A 2 -6.86 -19.59 -19.69
CA TYR A 2 -6.26 -18.47 -20.45
C TYR A 2 -6.61 -18.50 -21.95
N ALA A 3 -6.58 -19.65 -22.62
CA ALA A 3 -6.97 -19.78 -24.02
C ALA A 3 -8.44 -19.42 -24.31
N LEU A 4 -9.32 -19.44 -23.31
CA LEU A 4 -10.69 -18.95 -23.43
C LEU A 4 -10.75 -17.43 -23.24
N ILE A 5 -9.94 -16.90 -22.33
CA ILE A 5 -9.84 -15.45 -22.09
C ILE A 5 -9.31 -14.75 -23.34
N ASP A 6 -8.26 -15.29 -23.97
CA ASP A 6 -7.65 -14.73 -25.19
C ASP A 6 -8.60 -14.69 -26.39
N LYS A 7 -9.58 -15.61 -26.42
CA LYS A 7 -10.60 -15.68 -27.49
C LYS A 7 -11.86 -14.90 -27.17
N HIS A 8 -12.00 -14.42 -25.95
CA HIS A 8 -13.20 -13.69 -25.54
C HIS A 8 -13.16 -12.28 -26.11
N GLN A 9 -14.26 -11.87 -26.77
CA GLN A 9 -14.41 -10.51 -27.26
C GLN A 9 -14.41 -9.53 -26.08
N ASN A 10 -13.86 -8.33 -26.28
CA ASN A 10 -13.88 -7.32 -25.22
C ASN A 10 -15.30 -6.78 -24.97
N PRO A 11 -15.58 -6.24 -23.79
CA PRO A 11 -16.93 -5.74 -23.44
C PRO A 11 -17.49 -4.70 -24.42
N ARG A 12 -16.63 -3.86 -25.02
CA ARG A 12 -17.04 -2.85 -26.01
C ARG A 12 -17.59 -3.50 -27.25
N GLU A 13 -16.91 -4.52 -27.77
CA GLU A 13 -17.35 -5.24 -28.98
C GLU A 13 -18.67 -5.96 -28.73
N ILE A 14 -18.80 -6.64 -27.61
CA ILE A 14 -20.04 -7.33 -27.21
C ILE A 14 -21.19 -6.34 -27.13
N TYR A 15 -20.98 -5.21 -26.45
CA TYR A 15 -22.01 -4.19 -26.27
C TYR A 15 -22.38 -3.50 -27.60
N THR A 16 -21.40 -3.20 -28.46
CA THR A 16 -21.65 -2.65 -29.78
C THR A 16 -22.50 -3.59 -30.66
N GLN A 17 -22.20 -4.88 -30.63
CA GLN A 17 -23.01 -5.88 -31.34
C GLN A 17 -24.44 -5.97 -30.78
N TYR A 18 -24.58 -5.91 -29.46
CA TYR A 18 -25.89 -5.87 -28.83
C TYR A 18 -26.71 -4.65 -29.28
N LEU A 19 -26.11 -3.46 -29.34
CA LEU A 19 -26.79 -2.26 -29.83
C LEU A 19 -27.24 -2.40 -31.30
N ILE A 20 -26.39 -2.91 -32.17
CA ILE A 20 -26.75 -3.14 -33.58
C ILE A 20 -27.95 -4.08 -33.70
N GLN A 21 -27.98 -5.17 -32.95
CA GLN A 21 -29.07 -6.14 -32.95
C GLN A 21 -30.39 -5.56 -32.38
N ASN A 22 -30.30 -4.51 -31.55
CA ASN A 22 -31.45 -3.86 -30.95
C ASN A 22 -31.85 -2.53 -31.62
N GLY A 23 -31.45 -2.30 -32.86
CA GLY A 23 -31.96 -1.21 -33.69
C GLY A 23 -31.05 0.02 -33.79
N GLU A 24 -29.78 -0.09 -33.36
CA GLU A 24 -28.77 0.98 -33.45
C GLU A 24 -27.69 0.60 -34.50
N PRO A 25 -27.99 0.66 -35.81
CA PRO A 25 -27.09 0.16 -36.86
C PRO A 25 -25.74 0.90 -36.90
N ASP A 26 -25.72 2.15 -36.48
CA ASP A 26 -24.54 3.03 -36.51
C ASP A 26 -23.64 2.89 -35.28
N ALA A 27 -23.99 2.02 -34.34
CA ALA A 27 -23.28 1.88 -33.07
C ALA A 27 -21.77 1.57 -33.25
N GLN A 28 -21.41 0.81 -34.26
CA GLN A 28 -20.01 0.50 -34.55
C GLN A 28 -19.23 1.72 -35.07
N GLN A 29 -19.85 2.51 -35.92
CA GLN A 29 -19.25 3.74 -36.43
C GLN A 29 -19.06 4.75 -35.29
N LEU A 30 -20.10 4.95 -34.49
CA LEU A 30 -20.06 5.81 -33.32
C LEU A 30 -18.94 5.39 -32.34
N ALA A 31 -18.79 4.09 -32.03
CA ALA A 31 -17.74 3.58 -31.15
C ALA A 31 -16.34 3.91 -31.68
N LYS A 32 -16.12 3.81 -33.01
CA LYS A 32 -14.84 4.18 -33.62
C LYS A 32 -14.58 5.69 -33.56
N GLU A 33 -15.58 6.50 -33.77
CA GLU A 33 -15.48 7.96 -33.69
C GLU A 33 -15.16 8.43 -32.27
N MET A 34 -15.84 7.84 -31.28
CA MET A 34 -15.56 8.08 -29.86
C MET A 34 -14.13 7.69 -29.49
N GLU A 35 -13.65 6.54 -29.92
CA GLU A 35 -12.28 6.09 -29.69
C GLU A 35 -11.27 7.06 -30.32
N LYS A 36 -11.48 7.43 -31.58
CA LYS A 36 -10.61 8.38 -32.29
C LYS A 36 -10.55 9.73 -31.57
N LYS A 37 -11.71 10.23 -31.14
CA LYS A 37 -11.78 11.50 -30.39
C LYS A 37 -11.05 11.38 -29.06
N PHE A 38 -11.27 10.30 -28.31
CA PHE A 38 -10.60 10.08 -27.02
C PHE A 38 -9.07 10.06 -27.16
N TRP A 39 -8.53 9.37 -28.16
CA TRP A 39 -7.09 9.36 -28.43
C TRP A 39 -6.56 10.73 -28.86
N ALA A 40 -7.32 11.49 -29.64
CA ALA A 40 -6.94 12.85 -30.00
C ALA A 40 -6.90 13.78 -28.79
N ASP A 41 -7.91 13.70 -27.91
CA ASP A 41 -7.96 14.48 -26.67
C ASP A 41 -6.79 14.14 -25.73
N LEU A 42 -6.44 12.86 -25.60
CA LEU A 42 -5.28 12.42 -24.80
C LEU A 42 -3.96 12.94 -25.39
N GLN A 43 -3.81 12.89 -26.71
CA GLN A 43 -2.60 13.38 -27.39
C GLN A 43 -2.45 14.90 -27.22
N GLU A 44 -3.54 15.65 -27.37
CA GLU A 44 -3.55 17.10 -27.15
C GLU A 44 -3.08 17.44 -25.72
N ARG A 45 -3.62 16.74 -24.70
CA ARG A 45 -3.19 16.94 -23.30
C ARG A 45 -1.73 16.60 -23.07
N LEU A 46 -1.26 15.51 -23.67
CA LEU A 46 0.15 15.13 -23.59
C LEU A 46 1.06 16.21 -24.21
N ASP A 47 0.68 16.72 -25.36
CA ASP A 47 1.45 17.75 -26.06
C ASP A 47 1.44 19.08 -25.30
N GLU A 48 0.31 19.47 -24.71
CA GLU A 48 0.18 20.64 -23.84
C GLU A 48 1.14 20.56 -22.64
N VAL A 49 1.18 19.41 -21.95
CA VAL A 49 2.08 19.21 -20.80
C VAL A 49 3.55 19.19 -21.21
N LYS A 50 3.86 18.63 -22.40
CA LYS A 50 5.24 18.65 -22.91
C LYS A 50 5.72 20.05 -23.31
N GLN A 51 4.81 20.86 -23.88
CA GLN A 51 5.15 22.24 -24.30
C GLN A 51 5.21 23.20 -23.10
N ASN A 52 4.34 22.99 -22.11
CA ASN A 52 4.23 23.85 -20.94
C ASN A 52 4.36 23.01 -19.65
N PRO A 53 5.54 22.45 -19.36
CA PRO A 53 5.72 21.67 -18.15
C PRO A 53 5.48 22.55 -16.92
N LEU A 54 4.60 22.10 -16.03
CA LEU A 54 4.35 22.81 -14.77
C LEU A 54 5.65 22.90 -13.96
N PRO A 55 5.98 24.06 -13.41
CA PRO A 55 7.16 24.21 -12.59
C PRO A 55 7.03 23.31 -11.36
N TYR A 56 7.99 22.39 -11.20
CA TYR A 56 8.04 21.50 -10.06
C TYR A 56 8.42 22.28 -8.80
N LYS A 57 7.54 22.26 -7.79
CA LYS A 57 7.82 22.86 -6.47
C LYS A 57 8.31 21.79 -5.52
N TYR A 58 9.55 21.91 -5.08
CA TYR A 58 10.11 21.02 -4.06
C TYR A 58 9.34 21.14 -2.74
N GLN A 59 8.95 20.00 -2.18
CA GLN A 59 8.39 19.92 -0.83
C GLN A 59 9.53 19.75 0.19
N THR A 60 9.27 20.08 1.46
CA THR A 60 10.28 19.97 2.52
C THR A 60 10.99 18.62 2.59
N PRO A 61 10.30 17.46 2.52
CA PRO A 61 10.98 16.15 2.47
C PRO A 61 11.91 16.00 1.26
N GLU A 62 11.53 16.56 0.11
CA GLU A 62 12.34 16.48 -1.11
C GLU A 62 13.62 17.31 -1.03
N LEU A 63 13.56 18.45 -0.33
CA LEU A 63 14.74 19.26 -0.10
C LEU A 63 15.80 18.50 0.70
N VAL A 64 15.40 17.71 1.69
CA VAL A 64 16.28 16.83 2.47
C VAL A 64 16.85 15.74 1.57
N TRP A 65 16.03 15.08 0.77
CA TRP A 65 16.46 14.03 -0.15
C TRP A 65 17.38 14.53 -1.26
N LYS A 66 17.25 15.80 -1.67
CA LYS A 66 18.09 16.39 -2.71
C LYS A 66 19.58 16.41 -2.35
N SER A 67 19.92 16.47 -1.06
CA SER A 67 21.30 16.44 -0.58
C SER A 67 21.87 15.03 -0.52
N MET A 68 21.05 13.99 -0.64
CA MET A 68 21.49 12.59 -0.59
C MET A 68 22.00 12.16 -1.97
N ARG A 69 23.10 11.39 -1.98
CA ARG A 69 23.57 10.76 -3.21
C ARG A 69 22.67 9.60 -3.62
N LYS A 70 22.64 9.29 -4.88
CA LYS A 70 22.04 8.05 -5.37
C LYS A 70 22.92 6.86 -5.02
N ALA A 71 22.30 5.70 -4.78
CA ALA A 71 23.02 4.45 -4.59
C ALA A 71 23.79 4.06 -5.86
N THR A 72 24.96 3.45 -5.67
CA THR A 72 25.78 2.85 -6.70
C THR A 72 25.82 1.33 -6.51
N GLU A 73 26.32 0.57 -7.47
CA GLU A 73 26.46 -0.90 -7.36
C GLU A 73 27.26 -1.32 -6.12
N GLU A 74 28.29 -0.54 -5.75
CA GLU A 74 29.14 -0.79 -4.59
C GLU A 74 28.37 -0.77 -3.26
N ASP A 75 27.27 -0.02 -3.18
CA ASP A 75 26.46 0.05 -1.96
C ASP A 75 25.71 -1.27 -1.67
N PHE A 76 25.60 -2.15 -2.66
CA PHE A 76 24.94 -3.45 -2.54
C PHE A 76 25.93 -4.61 -2.29
N GLU A 77 27.23 -4.37 -2.31
CA GLU A 77 28.24 -5.39 -2.01
C GLU A 77 28.29 -5.76 -0.54
N GLN A 78 27.96 -4.81 0.34
CA GLN A 78 27.93 -5.02 1.78
C GLN A 78 26.61 -4.53 2.39
N SER A 79 25.97 -5.39 3.15
CA SER A 79 24.77 -4.98 3.91
C SER A 79 25.17 -4.06 5.07
N PRO A 80 24.52 -2.90 5.23
CA PRO A 80 24.72 -2.06 6.41
C PRO A 80 24.26 -2.77 7.68
N VAL A 81 24.83 -2.38 8.82
CA VAL A 81 24.38 -2.89 10.11
C VAL A 81 23.01 -2.28 10.43
N THR A 82 21.96 -3.10 10.33
CA THR A 82 20.56 -2.72 10.63
C THR A 82 20.03 -3.40 11.89
N ALA A 83 20.93 -4.02 12.68
CA ALA A 83 20.56 -4.70 13.91
C ALA A 83 20.05 -3.70 14.96
N VAL A 84 18.93 -4.04 15.61
CA VAL A 84 18.35 -3.29 16.72
C VAL A 84 18.70 -4.01 18.03
N PRO A 85 19.14 -3.32 19.08
CA PRO A 85 19.43 -3.93 20.37
C PRO A 85 18.23 -4.69 20.93
N GLN A 86 18.47 -5.85 21.53
CA GLN A 86 17.42 -6.71 22.07
C GLN A 86 16.54 -6.00 23.10
N GLU A 87 17.13 -5.15 23.92
CA GLU A 87 16.40 -4.36 24.92
C GLU A 87 15.37 -3.42 24.26
N GLN A 88 15.74 -2.77 23.16
CA GLN A 88 14.83 -1.91 22.41
C GLN A 88 13.70 -2.73 21.75
N ILE A 89 14.03 -3.91 21.23
CA ILE A 89 13.01 -4.83 20.67
C ILE A 89 12.01 -5.23 21.77
N GLN A 90 12.48 -5.60 22.96
CA GLN A 90 11.61 -5.97 24.08
C GLN A 90 10.72 -4.81 24.52
N GLN A 91 11.28 -3.59 24.61
CA GLN A 91 10.54 -2.39 24.96
C GLN A 91 9.43 -2.09 23.92
N MET A 92 9.76 -2.10 22.63
CA MET A 92 8.80 -1.89 21.56
C MET A 92 7.72 -2.96 21.55
N PHE A 93 8.12 -4.23 21.64
CA PHE A 93 7.21 -5.36 21.66
C PHE A 93 6.22 -5.26 22.85
N GLY A 94 6.71 -4.95 24.05
CA GLY A 94 5.85 -4.75 25.21
C GLY A 94 4.82 -3.64 24.99
N LYS A 95 5.19 -2.55 24.32
CA LYS A 95 4.25 -1.48 23.96
C LYS A 95 3.24 -1.89 22.89
N LEU A 96 3.67 -2.64 21.88
CA LEU A 96 2.78 -3.14 20.82
C LEU A 96 1.76 -4.16 21.32
N MET A 97 2.10 -4.94 22.34
CA MET A 97 1.25 -6.00 22.90
C MET A 97 0.43 -5.54 24.12
N SER A 98 0.44 -4.24 24.46
CA SER A 98 -0.28 -3.70 25.62
C SER A 98 -1.22 -2.58 25.22
N TRP A 99 -2.26 -2.37 26.04
CA TRP A 99 -3.23 -1.28 25.89
C TRP A 99 -3.63 -0.75 27.27
N PRO A 100 -4.23 0.46 27.36
CA PRO A 100 -4.73 1.03 28.60
C PRO A 100 -5.79 0.16 29.28
N ALA A 101 -5.89 0.21 30.59
CA ALA A 101 -6.79 -0.65 31.37
C ALA A 101 -8.29 -0.43 31.05
N GLU A 102 -8.66 0.81 30.68
CA GLU A 102 -10.01 1.17 30.25
C GLU A 102 -10.34 0.80 28.80
N PHE A 103 -9.33 0.45 28.00
CA PHE A 103 -9.51 0.08 26.61
C PHE A 103 -9.82 -1.41 26.47
N LYS A 104 -10.88 -1.74 25.74
CA LYS A 104 -11.33 -3.11 25.52
C LYS A 104 -11.20 -3.50 24.05
N PRO A 105 -10.11 -4.17 23.65
CA PRO A 105 -9.96 -4.63 22.28
C PRO A 105 -10.98 -5.70 21.93
N PHE A 106 -11.30 -5.84 20.65
CA PHE A 106 -12.11 -6.98 20.20
C PHE A 106 -11.44 -8.30 20.57
N LYS A 107 -12.20 -9.26 21.07
CA LYS A 107 -11.69 -10.59 21.52
C LYS A 107 -10.78 -11.29 20.51
N LYS A 108 -11.09 -11.15 19.22
CA LYS A 108 -10.27 -11.74 18.15
C LYS A 108 -8.90 -11.08 18.06
N VAL A 109 -8.82 -9.76 18.25
CA VAL A 109 -7.56 -9.01 18.24
C VAL A 109 -6.76 -9.29 19.49
N GLU A 110 -7.41 -9.29 20.66
CA GLU A 110 -6.80 -9.67 21.94
C GLU A 110 -6.12 -11.04 21.84
N LYS A 111 -6.85 -12.05 21.34
CA LYS A 111 -6.29 -13.38 21.14
C LYS A 111 -5.09 -13.38 20.19
N LEU A 112 -5.16 -12.62 19.08
CA LEU A 112 -4.03 -12.49 18.14
C LEU A 112 -2.79 -11.94 18.82
N LEU A 113 -2.93 -10.91 19.65
CA LEU A 113 -1.80 -10.31 20.39
C LEU A 113 -1.24 -11.26 21.46
N GLN A 114 -2.11 -12.01 22.14
CA GLN A 114 -1.69 -13.06 23.08
C GLN A 114 -0.91 -14.18 22.37
N ASP A 115 -1.37 -14.61 21.20
CA ASP A 115 -0.68 -15.65 20.41
C ASP A 115 0.72 -15.15 19.95
N LYS A 116 0.84 -13.88 19.54
CA LYS A 116 2.14 -13.25 19.21
C LYS A 116 3.06 -13.17 20.42
N THR A 117 2.54 -12.79 21.59
CA THR A 117 3.30 -12.76 22.85
C THR A 117 3.83 -14.15 23.19
N LYS A 118 2.97 -15.15 23.12
CA LYS A 118 3.36 -16.54 23.38
C LYS A 118 4.43 -17.02 22.41
N LEU A 119 4.31 -16.68 21.12
CA LEU A 119 5.29 -17.06 20.11
C LEU A 119 6.70 -16.53 20.44
N LEU A 120 6.79 -15.27 20.86
CA LEU A 120 8.06 -14.67 21.25
C LEU A 120 8.59 -15.26 22.55
N GLU A 121 7.77 -15.37 23.60
CA GLU A 121 8.21 -15.80 24.93
C GLU A 121 8.57 -17.28 24.97
N THR A 122 7.83 -18.14 24.27
CA THR A 122 8.00 -19.60 24.35
C THR A 122 8.94 -20.13 23.26
N GLU A 123 8.83 -19.59 22.03
CA GLU A 123 9.57 -20.13 20.90
C GLU A 123 10.72 -19.22 20.45
N GLN A 124 10.88 -18.04 21.04
CA GLN A 124 11.86 -17.03 20.62
C GLN A 124 11.74 -16.65 19.14
N LYS A 125 10.49 -16.63 18.63
CA LYS A 125 10.15 -16.34 17.23
C LYS A 125 9.18 -15.18 17.17
N ILE A 126 9.17 -14.51 16.02
CA ILE A 126 8.19 -13.48 15.64
C ILE A 126 7.65 -13.78 14.25
N ASP A 127 6.40 -13.41 14.00
CA ASP A 127 5.84 -13.44 12.65
C ASP A 127 6.27 -12.20 11.83
N TRP A 128 6.07 -12.25 10.52
CA TRP A 128 6.42 -11.15 9.62
C TRP A 128 5.71 -9.85 9.95
N ALA A 129 4.46 -9.89 10.41
CA ALA A 129 3.70 -8.71 10.78
C ALA A 129 4.26 -8.03 12.03
N THR A 130 4.69 -8.82 13.01
CA THR A 130 5.38 -8.31 14.21
C THR A 130 6.74 -7.74 13.83
N ALA A 131 7.50 -8.41 12.98
CA ALA A 131 8.78 -7.89 12.49
C ALA A 131 8.63 -6.56 11.76
N GLU A 132 7.60 -6.43 10.92
CA GLU A 132 7.25 -5.18 10.22
C GLU A 132 6.97 -4.05 11.23
N LEU A 133 6.13 -4.29 12.23
CA LEU A 133 5.81 -3.27 13.24
C LEU A 133 7.02 -2.89 14.12
N LEU A 134 7.88 -3.84 14.44
CA LEU A 134 9.13 -3.58 15.16
C LEU A 134 10.09 -2.74 14.32
N ALA A 135 10.19 -3.00 13.00
CA ALA A 135 10.99 -2.19 12.11
C ALA A 135 10.48 -0.74 12.02
N TYR A 136 9.16 -0.53 11.93
CA TYR A 136 8.59 0.82 12.01
C TYR A 136 8.85 1.48 13.37
N GLY A 137 8.73 0.72 14.44
CA GLY A 137 9.02 1.19 15.81
C GLY A 137 10.46 1.65 15.96
N SER A 138 11.43 0.91 15.40
CA SER A 138 12.84 1.31 15.47
C SER A 138 13.11 2.61 14.72
N ILE A 139 12.54 2.80 13.54
CA ILE A 139 12.63 4.04 12.75
C ILE A 139 12.04 5.22 13.53
N LEU A 140 10.88 5.02 14.20
CA LEU A 140 10.25 6.04 15.04
C LEU A 140 11.10 6.40 16.26
N MET A 141 11.75 5.42 16.90
CA MET A 141 12.67 5.66 18.02
C MET A 141 13.90 6.46 17.63
N GLU A 142 14.33 6.37 16.38
CA GLU A 142 15.39 7.20 15.79
C GLU A 142 14.92 8.63 15.43
N GLY A 143 13.65 8.96 15.70
CA GLY A 143 13.08 10.28 15.42
C GLY A 143 12.59 10.47 13.98
N ASN A 144 12.55 9.41 13.18
CA ASN A 144 12.06 9.47 11.80
C ASN A 144 10.56 9.18 11.73
N ILE A 145 9.87 9.84 10.80
CA ILE A 145 8.42 9.65 10.59
C ILE A 145 8.19 8.47 9.65
N VAL A 146 7.32 7.56 10.06
CA VAL A 146 6.82 6.47 9.20
C VAL A 146 5.43 6.82 8.69
N ARG A 147 5.28 6.87 7.36
CA ARG A 147 3.99 7.09 6.69
C ARG A 147 3.68 5.91 5.78
N ILE A 148 2.56 5.25 6.05
CA ILE A 148 2.07 4.12 5.25
C ILE A 148 0.79 4.54 4.56
N SER A 149 0.72 4.34 3.25
CA SER A 149 -0.49 4.58 2.45
C SER A 149 -0.77 3.40 1.55
N GLY A 150 -2.04 3.11 1.33
CA GLY A 150 -2.49 2.00 0.51
C GLY A 150 -3.82 1.42 0.99
N GLN A 151 -4.21 0.30 0.41
CA GLN A 151 -5.43 -0.39 0.81
C GLN A 151 -5.24 -1.09 2.17
N ASP A 152 -6.18 -0.88 3.08
CA ASP A 152 -6.27 -1.55 4.39
C ASP A 152 -4.97 -1.50 5.22
N VAL A 153 -4.30 -0.35 5.23
CA VAL A 153 -2.99 -0.19 5.90
C VAL A 153 -3.05 -0.34 7.42
N GLN A 154 -4.19 -0.01 8.04
CA GLN A 154 -4.36 -0.08 9.51
C GLN A 154 -4.39 -1.51 10.01
N ARG A 155 -5.14 -2.38 9.36
CA ARG A 155 -5.33 -3.78 9.75
C ARG A 155 -4.40 -4.72 9.00
N GLY A 156 -4.13 -4.43 7.74
CA GLY A 156 -3.55 -5.33 6.76
C GLY A 156 -4.61 -6.25 6.15
N THR A 157 -4.57 -6.44 4.83
CA THR A 157 -5.57 -7.21 4.05
C THR A 157 -5.81 -8.62 4.62
N PHE A 158 -4.77 -9.25 5.17
CA PHE A 158 -4.86 -10.57 5.80
C PHE A 158 -5.14 -10.51 7.31
N SER A 159 -5.58 -9.36 7.85
CA SER A 159 -5.82 -9.17 9.28
C SER A 159 -4.58 -9.51 10.16
N HIS A 160 -3.42 -9.08 9.71
CA HIS A 160 -2.12 -9.46 10.29
C HIS A 160 -1.40 -8.33 11.02
N ARG A 161 -1.56 -7.07 10.55
CA ARG A 161 -0.81 -5.91 11.08
C ARG A 161 -1.44 -5.35 12.34
N HIS A 162 -2.70 -4.96 12.32
CA HIS A 162 -3.38 -4.28 13.42
C HIS A 162 -2.56 -3.15 14.05
N ALA A 163 -2.06 -2.23 13.20
CA ALA A 163 -1.33 -1.04 13.66
C ALA A 163 -2.21 -0.07 14.46
N ILE A 164 -3.53 -0.17 14.31
CA ILE A 164 -4.53 0.56 15.07
C ILE A 164 -5.48 -0.46 15.70
N LEU A 165 -5.65 -0.36 17.00
CA LEU A 165 -6.65 -1.11 17.74
C LEU A 165 -7.90 -0.25 17.92
N ARG A 166 -9.06 -0.89 18.00
CA ARG A 166 -10.34 -0.22 18.24
C ARG A 166 -10.97 -0.78 19.50
N ASP A 167 -11.52 0.12 20.30
CA ASP A 167 -12.25 -0.23 21.52
C ASP A 167 -13.63 -0.78 21.15
N GLU A 168 -14.00 -1.94 21.73
CA GLU A 168 -15.26 -2.63 21.47
C GLU A 168 -16.49 -1.82 21.89
N ASN A 169 -16.37 -1.00 22.95
CA ASN A 169 -17.49 -0.24 23.51
C ASN A 169 -17.69 1.10 22.81
N THR A 170 -16.61 1.77 22.44
CA THR A 170 -16.66 3.15 21.91
C THR A 170 -16.44 3.21 20.39
N ASN A 171 -15.92 2.13 19.80
CA ASN A 171 -15.51 2.06 18.39
C ASN A 171 -14.48 3.13 17.97
N LYS A 172 -13.70 3.64 18.92
CA LYS A 172 -12.63 4.62 18.72
C LYS A 172 -11.27 3.97 18.85
#